data_212dc170ac87224ca130851748160772
#
_entry.id   212dc170ac87224ca130851748160772
#
_cell.length_a   1.000
_cell.length_b   1.000
_cell.length_c   1.000
_cell.angle_alpha   90.00
_cell.angle_beta   90.00
_cell.angle_gamma   90.00
#
_symmetry.space_group_name_H-M   'P 1'
#
loop_
_entity.id
_entity.type
_entity.pdbx_description
1 polymer ?
#
loop_
_entity_poly.entity_id
_entity_poly.type
_entity_poly.pdbx_seq_one_letter_code
_entity_poly.pdbx_strand_id
1 'polypeptide(L)'
;KAGVNKVFGYYIEIPKGNAGRAPMNYIRKQTLVNAERFITDELKAFEREMFSAESEMLAIEERIYAGLVEAVLAQAAAIQRTANFIAELDTLLSLGAVAAEQGYCRPQMDMSKDFVVKNARHPVVEVTLGKNPFTPNDFNFSDENGRRIAIITGPNMAGKSALLRQTALITLLAQIGSFVPAESAHIGLVDKIFTRVGASDNISVGESTFMVEMNEAADILNNVSSRSLVLFDELGRGTSTYDGISIAWAIVEYIHEHPKAKARSEERRVGKECRS
;
A
#
# COMPACT_ATOMS: atom_id res chain seq x y z
N LYS A 1 43.98 -42.45 -17.76
CA LYS A 1 42.84 -41.54 -17.60
C LYS A 1 43.15 -40.58 -16.44
N ALA A 2 42.97 -39.29 -16.63
CA ALA A 2 43.08 -38.33 -15.55
C ALA A 2 41.71 -38.18 -14.87
N GLY A 3 41.68 -37.93 -13.54
CA GLY A 3 40.50 -37.72 -12.76
C GLY A 3 40.80 -36.90 -11.50
N VAL A 4 39.75 -36.49 -10.79
CA VAL A 4 39.84 -35.77 -9.52
C VAL A 4 39.20 -36.58 -8.40
N ASN A 5 39.77 -36.55 -7.22
CA ASN A 5 39.24 -37.15 -6.02
C ASN A 5 39.17 -36.13 -4.90
N LYS A 6 38.09 -36.10 -4.15
CA LYS A 6 37.85 -35.12 -3.08
C LYS A 6 38.83 -35.19 -1.92
N VAL A 7 39.54 -36.32 -1.77
CA VAL A 7 40.43 -36.58 -0.63
C VAL A 7 41.91 -36.22 -0.94
N PHE A 8 42.37 -36.51 -2.18
CA PHE A 8 43.80 -36.33 -2.52
C PHE A 8 44.03 -35.64 -3.86
N GLY A 9 43.00 -35.01 -4.44
CA GLY A 9 43.11 -34.12 -5.58
C GLY A 9 43.15 -34.87 -6.94
N TYR A 10 43.92 -34.33 -7.85
CA TYR A 10 44.06 -34.85 -9.21
C TYR A 10 44.90 -36.12 -9.23
N TYR A 11 44.54 -37.07 -10.06
CA TYR A 11 45.23 -38.34 -10.22
C TYR A 11 45.23 -38.83 -11.67
N ILE A 12 46.20 -39.74 -11.97
CA ILE A 12 46.27 -40.49 -13.19
C ILE A 12 45.86 -41.94 -12.85
N GLU A 13 44.82 -42.43 -13.50
CA GLU A 13 44.33 -43.80 -13.33
C GLU A 13 44.84 -44.71 -14.42
N ILE A 14 45.53 -45.79 -14.05
CA ILE A 14 46.09 -46.80 -14.92
C ILE A 14 45.42 -48.14 -14.61
N PRO A 15 44.87 -48.86 -15.63
CA PRO A 15 44.34 -50.19 -15.41
C PRO A 15 45.42 -51.14 -14.81
N LYS A 16 45.01 -52.02 -13.92
CA LYS A 16 45.92 -52.90 -13.13
C LYS A 16 46.87 -53.74 -14.00
N GLY A 17 46.39 -54.19 -15.17
CA GLY A 17 47.23 -54.94 -16.15
C GLY A 17 48.37 -54.12 -16.74
N ASN A 18 48.29 -52.78 -16.69
CA ASN A 18 49.31 -51.85 -17.23
C ASN A 18 50.08 -51.10 -16.14
N ALA A 19 49.72 -51.30 -14.86
CA ALA A 19 50.32 -50.59 -13.74
C ALA A 19 51.84 -50.79 -13.61
N GLY A 20 52.34 -51.95 -13.97
CA GLY A 20 53.78 -52.20 -14.03
C GLY A 20 54.58 -51.50 -15.09
N ARG A 21 53.90 -50.84 -16.04
CA ARG A 21 54.52 -50.00 -17.10
C ARG A 21 54.45 -48.49 -16.76
N ALA A 22 53.97 -48.15 -15.55
CA ALA A 22 53.99 -46.77 -15.10
C ALA A 22 55.41 -46.23 -15.02
N PRO A 23 55.69 -44.97 -15.49
CA PRO A 23 56.97 -44.33 -15.38
C PRO A 23 57.46 -44.24 -13.94
N MET A 24 58.77 -44.17 -13.71
CA MET A 24 59.34 -44.17 -12.35
C MET A 24 58.95 -42.89 -11.53
N ASN A 25 58.59 -41.81 -12.17
CA ASN A 25 58.10 -40.58 -11.53
C ASN A 25 56.63 -40.63 -11.11
N TYR A 26 55.91 -41.75 -11.33
CA TYR A 26 54.55 -41.92 -10.90
C TYR A 26 54.50 -42.49 -9.48
N ILE A 27 53.96 -41.72 -8.57
CA ILE A 27 53.85 -42.11 -7.15
C ILE A 27 52.45 -42.70 -6.94
N ARG A 28 52.35 -43.95 -6.56
CA ARG A 28 51.08 -44.65 -6.31
C ARG A 28 50.42 -44.09 -5.04
N LYS A 29 49.16 -43.69 -5.16
CA LYS A 29 48.35 -43.15 -4.06
C LYS A 29 47.22 -44.08 -3.63
N GLN A 30 46.60 -44.77 -4.56
CA GLN A 30 45.48 -45.65 -4.26
C GLN A 30 45.45 -46.87 -5.19
N THR A 31 45.20 -48.05 -4.62
CA THR A 31 44.97 -49.28 -5.37
C THR A 31 43.49 -49.58 -5.34
N LEU A 32 42.86 -49.73 -6.51
CA LEU A 32 41.48 -50.13 -6.70
C LEU A 32 41.44 -51.60 -7.17
N VAL A 33 40.26 -52.18 -7.26
CA VAL A 33 40.07 -53.59 -7.73
C VAL A 33 40.63 -53.73 -9.16
N ASN A 34 40.34 -52.79 -10.07
CA ASN A 34 40.65 -52.91 -11.49
C ASN A 34 41.67 -51.86 -12.00
N ALA A 35 42.15 -50.94 -11.14
CA ALA A 35 43.05 -49.87 -11.53
C ALA A 35 43.95 -49.44 -10.36
N GLU A 36 45.02 -48.74 -10.67
CA GLU A 36 45.88 -48.01 -9.72
C GLU A 36 45.86 -46.52 -10.03
N ARG A 37 45.85 -45.72 -9.00
CA ARG A 37 45.90 -44.24 -9.10
C ARG A 37 47.24 -43.72 -8.68
N PHE A 38 47.77 -42.90 -9.56
CA PHE A 38 49.12 -42.29 -9.41
C PHE A 38 48.99 -40.79 -9.37
N ILE A 39 49.97 -40.17 -8.72
CA ILE A 39 50.24 -38.72 -8.76
C ILE A 39 51.65 -38.51 -9.27
N THR A 40 51.89 -37.34 -9.88
CA THR A 40 53.23 -36.88 -10.23
C THR A 40 53.51 -35.51 -9.57
N ASP A 41 54.77 -35.13 -9.42
CA ASP A 41 55.10 -33.83 -8.87
C ASP A 41 54.62 -32.69 -9.81
N GLU A 42 54.65 -32.92 -11.12
CA GLU A 42 54.06 -32.00 -12.11
C GLU A 42 52.54 -31.82 -11.89
N LEU A 43 51.81 -32.92 -11.68
CA LEU A 43 50.39 -32.88 -11.44
C LEU A 43 50.04 -32.11 -10.14
N LYS A 44 50.85 -32.29 -9.10
CA LYS A 44 50.72 -31.54 -7.83
C LYS A 44 51.08 -30.05 -8.03
N ALA A 45 52.07 -29.75 -8.85
CA ALA A 45 52.40 -28.34 -9.16
C ALA A 45 51.28 -27.66 -9.87
N PHE A 46 50.70 -28.31 -10.91
CA PHE A 46 49.57 -27.83 -11.65
C PHE A 46 48.29 -27.65 -10.78
N GLU A 47 48.07 -28.59 -9.85
CA GLU A 47 46.96 -28.49 -8.89
C GLU A 47 47.12 -27.26 -7.98
N ARG A 48 48.32 -27.00 -7.47
CA ARG A 48 48.60 -25.78 -6.69
C ARG A 48 48.38 -24.50 -7.50
N GLU A 49 48.81 -24.50 -8.73
CA GLU A 49 48.67 -23.36 -9.64
C GLU A 49 47.17 -23.09 -9.91
N MET A 50 46.36 -24.14 -10.16
CA MET A 50 44.92 -24.00 -10.32
C MET A 50 44.24 -23.43 -9.10
N PHE A 51 44.57 -23.91 -7.91
CA PHE A 51 43.99 -23.39 -6.65
C PHE A 51 44.41 -21.95 -6.37
N SER A 52 45.70 -21.60 -6.66
CA SER A 52 46.13 -20.20 -6.51
C SER A 52 45.44 -19.27 -7.52
N ALA A 53 45.31 -19.71 -8.77
CA ALA A 53 44.63 -18.93 -9.81
C ALA A 53 43.13 -18.69 -9.48
N GLU A 54 42.45 -19.70 -8.94
CA GLU A 54 41.05 -19.57 -8.51
C GLU A 54 40.93 -18.56 -7.34
N SER A 55 41.82 -18.64 -6.37
CA SER A 55 41.87 -17.66 -5.26
C SER A 55 42.21 -16.24 -5.72
N GLU A 56 43.16 -16.10 -6.65
CA GLU A 56 43.53 -14.81 -7.22
C GLU A 56 42.39 -14.20 -8.04
N MET A 57 41.66 -15.02 -8.78
CA MET A 57 40.48 -14.59 -9.53
C MET A 57 39.42 -14.00 -8.60
N LEU A 58 39.07 -14.70 -7.50
CA LEU A 58 38.13 -14.22 -6.50
C LEU A 58 38.59 -12.91 -5.86
N ALA A 59 39.87 -12.81 -5.49
CA ALA A 59 40.42 -11.58 -4.93
C ALA A 59 40.38 -10.38 -5.89
N ILE A 60 40.56 -10.64 -7.19
CA ILE A 60 40.42 -9.61 -8.24
C ILE A 60 38.97 -9.18 -8.39
N GLU A 61 38.04 -10.13 -8.43
CA GLU A 61 36.59 -9.85 -8.50
C GLU A 61 36.12 -9.03 -7.31
N GLU A 62 36.50 -9.42 -6.09
CA GLU A 62 36.17 -8.65 -4.88
C GLU A 62 36.70 -7.21 -4.93
N ARG A 63 37.95 -7.04 -5.38
CA ARG A 63 38.55 -5.71 -5.51
C ARG A 63 37.85 -4.84 -6.54
N ILE A 64 37.48 -5.41 -7.70
CA ILE A 64 36.74 -4.69 -8.75
C ILE A 64 35.35 -4.31 -8.23
N TYR A 65 34.67 -5.25 -7.59
CA TYR A 65 33.35 -5.01 -7.01
C TYR A 65 33.37 -3.91 -5.94
N ALA A 66 34.34 -3.97 -5.00
CA ALA A 66 34.52 -2.92 -4.00
C ALA A 66 34.75 -1.54 -4.64
N GLY A 67 35.59 -1.47 -5.67
CA GLY A 67 35.81 -0.22 -6.41
C GLY A 67 34.54 0.33 -7.11
N LEU A 68 33.70 -0.55 -7.66
CA LEU A 68 32.42 -0.14 -8.22
C LEU A 68 31.46 0.38 -7.16
N VAL A 69 31.40 -0.29 -6.00
CA VAL A 69 30.57 0.14 -4.86
C VAL A 69 31.03 1.53 -4.37
N GLU A 70 32.31 1.75 -4.22
CA GLU A 70 32.87 3.06 -3.81
C GLU A 70 32.54 4.15 -4.84
N ALA A 71 32.66 3.87 -6.14
CA ALA A 71 32.34 4.82 -7.18
C ALA A 71 30.85 5.21 -7.17
N VAL A 72 29.94 4.27 -6.94
CA VAL A 72 28.51 4.53 -6.80
C VAL A 72 28.22 5.30 -5.52
N LEU A 73 28.81 4.93 -4.39
CA LEU A 73 28.66 5.63 -3.11
C LEU A 73 29.11 7.08 -3.19
N ALA A 74 30.19 7.38 -3.88
CA ALA A 74 30.64 8.74 -4.11
C ALA A 74 29.60 9.62 -4.81
N GLN A 75 28.70 9.05 -5.60
CA GLN A 75 27.63 9.74 -6.32
C GLN A 75 26.25 9.56 -5.65
N ALA A 76 26.15 8.81 -4.56
CA ALA A 76 24.87 8.43 -3.94
C ALA A 76 23.98 9.63 -3.63
N ALA A 77 24.56 10.71 -3.09
CA ALA A 77 23.81 11.92 -2.78
C ALA A 77 23.25 12.64 -4.03
N ALA A 78 23.99 12.62 -5.13
CA ALA A 78 23.54 13.20 -6.41
C ALA A 78 22.42 12.34 -7.03
N ILE A 79 22.59 11.02 -7.03
CA ILE A 79 21.60 10.07 -7.52
C ILE A 79 20.29 10.22 -6.72
N GLN A 80 20.38 10.29 -5.37
CA GLN A 80 19.22 10.45 -4.50
C GLN A 80 18.47 11.77 -4.75
N ARG A 81 19.19 12.88 -4.91
CA ARG A 81 18.55 14.17 -5.26
C ARG A 81 17.84 14.11 -6.60
N THR A 82 18.46 13.51 -7.60
CA THR A 82 17.86 13.35 -8.94
C THR A 82 16.63 12.46 -8.88
N ALA A 83 16.70 11.35 -8.16
CA ALA A 83 15.56 10.43 -7.96
C ALA A 83 14.38 11.12 -7.28
N ASN A 84 14.63 11.89 -6.22
CA ASN A 84 13.59 12.66 -5.52
C ASN A 84 12.95 13.71 -6.44
N PHE A 85 13.75 14.43 -7.23
CA PHE A 85 13.24 15.40 -8.20
C PHE A 85 12.35 14.75 -9.27
N ILE A 86 12.80 13.61 -9.80
CA ILE A 86 12.02 12.86 -10.81
C ILE A 86 10.71 12.34 -10.18
N ALA A 87 10.75 11.82 -8.94
CA ALA A 87 9.55 11.34 -8.25
C ALA A 87 8.53 12.46 -8.00
N GLU A 88 8.99 13.65 -7.60
CA GLU A 88 8.13 14.82 -7.44
C GLU A 88 7.50 15.25 -8.77
N LEU A 89 8.30 15.35 -9.81
CA LEU A 89 7.85 15.73 -11.15
C LEU A 89 6.83 14.73 -11.71
N ASP A 90 7.10 13.43 -11.58
CA ASP A 90 6.20 12.36 -12.03
C ASP A 90 4.86 12.41 -11.30
N THR A 91 4.89 12.61 -9.98
CA THR A 91 3.68 12.78 -9.16
C THR A 91 2.84 13.98 -9.63
N LEU A 92 3.47 15.15 -9.80
CA LEU A 92 2.79 16.35 -10.24
C LEU A 92 2.21 16.22 -11.66
N LEU A 93 2.96 15.59 -12.56
CA LEU A 93 2.50 15.31 -13.93
C LEU A 93 1.31 14.35 -13.94
N SER A 94 1.34 13.29 -13.14
CA SER A 94 0.24 12.33 -13.03
C SER A 94 -1.04 13.00 -12.51
N LEU A 95 -0.93 13.77 -11.42
CA LEU A 95 -2.06 14.50 -10.85
C LEU A 95 -2.61 15.54 -11.85
N GLY A 96 -1.72 16.27 -12.53
CA GLY A 96 -2.10 17.27 -13.52
C GLY A 96 -2.76 16.65 -14.76
N ALA A 97 -2.26 15.53 -15.26
CA ALA A 97 -2.83 14.82 -16.40
C ALA A 97 -4.25 14.33 -16.10
N VAL A 98 -4.44 13.66 -14.95
CA VAL A 98 -5.77 13.21 -14.50
C VAL A 98 -6.71 14.38 -14.32
N ALA A 99 -6.26 15.48 -13.72
CA ALA A 99 -7.09 16.67 -13.51
C ALA A 99 -7.55 17.29 -14.84
N ALA A 100 -6.68 17.37 -15.83
CA ALA A 100 -7.00 17.89 -17.16
C ALA A 100 -7.94 16.96 -17.94
N GLU A 101 -7.68 15.65 -17.91
CA GLU A 101 -8.49 14.65 -18.61
C GLU A 101 -9.89 14.53 -18.04
N GLN A 102 -10.03 14.55 -16.72
CA GLN A 102 -11.30 14.36 -16.01
C GLN A 102 -12.02 15.69 -15.69
N GLY A 103 -11.47 16.83 -16.07
CA GLY A 103 -12.08 18.14 -15.83
C GLY A 103 -12.24 18.44 -14.34
N TYR A 104 -11.18 18.20 -13.54
CA TYR A 104 -11.15 18.52 -12.11
C TYR A 104 -10.85 19.99 -11.89
N CYS A 105 -11.39 20.58 -10.81
CA CYS A 105 -11.12 21.95 -10.44
C CYS A 105 -10.04 22.07 -9.34
N ARG A 106 -9.34 23.19 -9.30
CA ARG A 106 -8.41 23.51 -8.21
C ARG A 106 -9.20 23.87 -6.95
N PRO A 107 -9.10 23.14 -5.85
CA PRO A 107 -9.77 23.49 -4.60
C PRO A 107 -9.12 24.71 -3.96
N GLN A 108 -9.92 25.58 -3.35
CA GLN A 108 -9.45 26.57 -2.40
C GLN A 108 -9.29 25.89 -1.04
N MET A 109 -8.08 25.97 -0.47
CA MET A 109 -7.76 25.38 0.82
C MET A 109 -7.40 26.47 1.82
N ASP A 110 -7.95 26.40 3.04
CA ASP A 110 -7.62 27.33 4.10
C ASP A 110 -7.78 26.70 5.51
N MET A 111 -7.65 27.54 6.53
CA MET A 111 -7.78 27.11 7.94
C MET A 111 -9.23 27.18 8.46
N SER A 112 -10.20 27.48 7.61
CA SER A 112 -11.62 27.43 7.97
C SER A 112 -12.08 26.02 8.29
N LYS A 113 -13.34 25.89 8.69
CA LYS A 113 -14.01 24.59 8.81
C LYS A 113 -14.99 24.35 7.66
N ASP A 114 -14.87 25.10 6.60
CA ASP A 114 -15.81 25.05 5.49
C ASP A 114 -15.61 23.79 4.64
N PHE A 115 -16.70 23.28 4.11
CA PHE A 115 -16.74 22.27 3.07
C PHE A 115 -17.87 22.65 2.12
N VAL A 116 -17.53 23.50 1.17
CA VAL A 116 -18.45 23.98 0.16
C VAL A 116 -17.98 23.47 -1.19
N VAL A 117 -18.71 22.55 -1.78
CA VAL A 117 -18.35 21.93 -3.05
C VAL A 117 -19.57 21.93 -3.96
N LYS A 118 -19.42 22.44 -5.17
CA LYS A 118 -20.47 22.46 -6.18
C LYS A 118 -20.23 21.43 -7.27
N ASN A 119 -21.31 20.80 -7.70
CA ASN A 119 -21.27 19.77 -8.75
C ASN A 119 -20.19 18.70 -8.50
N ALA A 120 -20.08 18.23 -7.25
CA ALA A 120 -19.14 17.21 -6.84
C ALA A 120 -19.46 15.87 -7.50
N ARG A 121 -18.43 15.17 -7.99
CA ARG A 121 -18.54 13.87 -8.65
C ARG A 121 -17.72 12.84 -7.88
N HIS A 122 -18.06 11.57 -8.03
CA HIS A 122 -17.32 10.49 -7.39
C HIS A 122 -16.21 10.00 -8.34
N PRO A 123 -14.91 10.18 -8.01
CA PRO A 123 -13.82 9.96 -8.97
C PRO A 123 -13.77 8.52 -9.53
N VAL A 124 -14.14 7.53 -8.73
CA VAL A 124 -14.11 6.13 -9.16
C VAL A 124 -15.40 5.75 -9.90
N VAL A 125 -16.55 6.14 -9.35
CA VAL A 125 -17.85 5.77 -9.97
C VAL A 125 -18.02 6.44 -11.34
N GLU A 126 -17.60 7.69 -11.48
CA GLU A 126 -17.66 8.42 -12.75
C GLU A 126 -16.90 7.68 -13.87
N VAL A 127 -15.68 7.22 -13.58
CA VAL A 127 -14.88 6.45 -14.54
C VAL A 127 -15.52 5.09 -14.84
N THR A 128 -16.11 4.44 -13.83
CA THR A 128 -16.76 3.12 -14.00
C THR A 128 -18.05 3.21 -14.82
N LEU A 129 -18.81 4.30 -14.72
CA LEU A 129 -20.03 4.53 -15.49
C LEU A 129 -19.76 4.76 -16.99
N GLY A 130 -18.55 5.14 -17.36
CA GLY A 130 -18.13 5.37 -18.74
C GLY A 130 -18.98 6.43 -19.43
N LYS A 131 -19.85 6.03 -20.39
CA LYS A 131 -20.70 6.96 -21.15
C LYS A 131 -21.96 7.43 -20.41
N ASN A 132 -22.29 6.79 -19.29
CA ASN A 132 -23.45 7.20 -18.50
C ASN A 132 -23.06 8.38 -17.61
N PRO A 133 -23.81 9.49 -17.61
CA PRO A 133 -23.47 10.65 -16.81
C PRO A 133 -23.62 10.34 -15.32
N PHE A 134 -22.63 10.74 -14.54
CA PHE A 134 -22.75 10.77 -13.08
C PHE A 134 -23.61 11.98 -12.68
N THR A 135 -24.55 11.78 -11.75
CA THR A 135 -25.34 12.88 -11.20
C THR A 135 -24.54 13.63 -10.13
N PRO A 136 -24.11 14.87 -10.38
CA PRO A 136 -23.33 15.63 -9.42
C PRO A 136 -24.11 16.00 -8.15
N ASN A 137 -23.38 16.26 -7.07
CA ASN A 137 -23.97 16.63 -5.78
C ASN A 137 -23.35 17.91 -5.24
N ASP A 138 -24.16 18.75 -4.58
CA ASP A 138 -23.71 19.95 -3.93
C ASP A 138 -23.57 19.75 -2.41
N PHE A 139 -22.53 20.32 -1.86
CA PHE A 139 -22.27 20.35 -0.42
C PHE A 139 -22.09 21.80 0.03
N ASN A 140 -22.78 22.16 1.10
CA ASN A 140 -22.65 23.49 1.69
C ASN A 140 -22.65 23.40 3.23
N PHE A 141 -21.44 23.20 3.78
CA PHE A 141 -21.18 23.20 5.21
C PHE A 141 -20.17 24.31 5.48
N SER A 142 -20.62 25.37 6.11
CA SER A 142 -19.78 26.49 6.49
C SER A 142 -20.09 26.95 7.90
N ASP A 143 -19.12 27.61 8.54
CA ASP A 143 -19.35 28.21 9.85
C ASP A 143 -20.39 29.35 9.77
N GLU A 144 -20.52 30.01 8.61
CA GLU A 144 -21.53 31.06 8.37
C GLU A 144 -22.96 30.55 8.44
N ASN A 145 -23.23 29.35 7.88
CA ASN A 145 -24.58 28.77 7.88
C ASN A 145 -24.84 27.86 9.09
N GLY A 146 -23.84 27.67 9.97
CA GLY A 146 -23.93 26.85 11.18
C GLY A 146 -24.15 25.36 10.95
N ARG A 147 -24.11 24.89 9.68
CA ARG A 147 -24.34 23.48 9.33
C ARG A 147 -23.09 22.67 9.56
N ARG A 148 -23.14 21.77 10.52
CA ARG A 148 -22.03 20.86 10.88
C ARG A 148 -22.34 19.40 10.62
N ILE A 149 -23.60 19.02 10.67
CA ILE A 149 -24.06 17.63 10.54
C ILE A 149 -25.07 17.55 9.40
N ALA A 150 -24.96 16.53 8.58
CA ALA A 150 -25.96 16.14 7.59
C ALA A 150 -26.44 14.73 7.85
N ILE A 151 -27.75 14.57 7.95
CA ILE A 151 -28.41 13.27 7.95
C ILE A 151 -28.96 13.02 6.54
N ILE A 152 -28.41 12.00 5.89
CA ILE A 152 -28.73 11.65 4.51
C ILE A 152 -29.72 10.49 4.53
N THR A 153 -30.94 10.71 4.03
CA THR A 153 -32.00 9.69 3.97
C THR A 153 -32.38 9.42 2.51
N GLY A 154 -32.86 8.22 2.25
CA GLY A 154 -33.31 7.84 0.91
C GLY A 154 -33.47 6.33 0.77
N PRO A 155 -34.02 5.86 -0.36
CA PRO A 155 -34.18 4.42 -0.63
C PRO A 155 -32.82 3.72 -0.77
N ASN A 156 -32.81 2.39 -0.60
CA ASN A 156 -31.62 1.60 -0.89
C ASN A 156 -31.24 1.80 -2.37
N MET A 157 -29.95 1.70 -2.67
CA MET A 157 -29.36 1.93 -4.01
C MET A 157 -29.47 3.38 -4.55
N ALA A 158 -29.90 4.35 -3.74
CA ALA A 158 -29.95 5.76 -4.14
C ALA A 158 -28.57 6.47 -4.15
N GLY A 159 -27.49 5.75 -3.94
CA GLY A 159 -26.13 6.32 -3.97
C GLY A 159 -25.66 6.96 -2.67
N LYS A 160 -26.35 6.75 -1.53
CA LYS A 160 -25.99 7.36 -0.22
C LYS A 160 -24.56 7.03 0.21
N SER A 161 -24.18 5.75 0.23
CA SER A 161 -22.81 5.34 0.55
C SER A 161 -21.77 5.86 -0.45
N ALA A 162 -22.14 6.00 -1.73
CA ALA A 162 -21.28 6.62 -2.73
C ALA A 162 -21.04 8.11 -2.42
N LEU A 163 -22.06 8.82 -1.95
CA LEU A 163 -21.96 10.22 -1.52
C LEU A 163 -21.02 10.42 -0.34
N LEU A 164 -21.06 9.53 0.67
CA LEU A 164 -20.14 9.55 1.80
C LEU A 164 -18.70 9.32 1.36
N ARG A 165 -18.48 8.28 0.53
CA ARG A 165 -17.15 7.98 0.01
C ARG A 165 -16.61 9.09 -0.88
N GLN A 166 -17.46 9.68 -1.73
CA GLN A 166 -17.13 10.85 -2.54
C GLN A 166 -16.61 12.00 -1.69
N THR A 167 -17.26 12.28 -0.57
CA THR A 167 -16.83 13.35 0.36
C THR A 167 -15.45 13.08 0.94
N ALA A 168 -15.19 11.84 1.40
CA ALA A 168 -13.88 11.44 1.91
C ALA A 168 -12.80 11.58 0.85
N LEU A 169 -13.05 11.09 -0.36
CA LEU A 169 -12.09 11.13 -1.47
C LEU A 169 -11.78 12.55 -1.92
N ILE A 170 -12.78 13.42 -2.04
CA ILE A 170 -12.58 14.84 -2.39
C ILE A 170 -11.72 15.52 -1.33
N THR A 171 -12.00 15.30 -0.05
CA THR A 171 -11.20 15.86 1.05
C THR A 171 -9.75 15.36 0.99
N LEU A 172 -9.55 14.08 0.78
CA LEU A 172 -8.22 13.47 0.68
C LEU A 172 -7.45 14.02 -0.52
N LEU A 173 -8.06 14.05 -1.71
CA LEU A 173 -7.46 14.59 -2.93
C LEU A 173 -7.05 16.05 -2.74
N ALA A 174 -7.93 16.89 -2.16
CA ALA A 174 -7.62 18.28 -1.88
C ALA A 174 -6.39 18.43 -0.96
N GLN A 175 -6.29 17.61 0.09
CA GLN A 175 -5.22 17.71 1.08
C GLN A 175 -3.88 17.17 0.61
N ILE A 176 -3.84 16.24 -0.33
CA ILE A 176 -2.59 15.81 -0.97
C ILE A 176 -2.10 16.77 -2.07
N GLY A 177 -2.82 17.88 -2.30
CA GLY A 177 -2.47 18.87 -3.32
C GLY A 177 -2.98 18.57 -4.73
N SER A 178 -3.87 17.61 -4.89
CA SER A 178 -4.54 17.30 -6.15
C SER A 178 -5.71 18.27 -6.43
N PHE A 179 -6.08 18.36 -7.70
CA PHE A 179 -7.38 18.89 -8.11
C PHE A 179 -8.48 17.89 -7.74
N VAL A 180 -9.73 18.36 -7.67
CA VAL A 180 -10.86 17.57 -7.18
C VAL A 180 -11.99 17.49 -8.23
N PRO A 181 -12.74 16.39 -8.27
CA PRO A 181 -13.84 16.17 -9.20
C PRO A 181 -15.08 17.02 -8.84
N ALA A 182 -15.00 18.31 -9.11
CA ALA A 182 -16.06 19.26 -8.84
C ALA A 182 -15.99 20.45 -9.81
N GLU A 183 -17.03 21.27 -9.87
CA GLU A 183 -17.02 22.56 -10.57
C GLU A 183 -16.27 23.63 -9.75
N SER A 184 -16.52 23.67 -8.45
CA SER A 184 -15.78 24.49 -7.51
C SER A 184 -15.73 23.83 -6.15
N ALA A 185 -14.64 24.07 -5.40
CA ALA A 185 -14.45 23.53 -4.07
C ALA A 185 -13.72 24.51 -3.16
N HIS A 186 -14.29 24.74 -1.97
CA HIS A 186 -13.67 25.45 -0.86
C HIS A 186 -13.69 24.51 0.35
N ILE A 187 -12.51 24.09 0.80
CA ILE A 187 -12.34 23.02 1.79
C ILE A 187 -11.36 23.47 2.86
N GLY A 188 -11.85 23.60 4.08
CA GLY A 188 -11.00 23.80 5.26
C GLY A 188 -10.18 22.56 5.58
N LEU A 189 -8.98 22.74 6.10
CA LEU A 189 -8.07 21.66 6.47
C LEU A 189 -8.70 20.72 7.50
N VAL A 190 -8.61 19.43 7.23
CA VAL A 190 -9.10 18.33 8.04
C VAL A 190 -7.90 17.56 8.62
N ASP A 191 -7.89 17.32 9.92
CA ASP A 191 -6.80 16.59 10.58
C ASP A 191 -6.98 15.07 10.55
N LYS A 192 -8.23 14.61 10.55
CA LYS A 192 -8.57 13.18 10.53
C LYS A 192 -9.83 12.95 9.70
N ILE A 193 -9.84 11.88 8.94
CA ILE A 193 -11.03 11.39 8.23
C ILE A 193 -11.40 10.05 8.86
N PHE A 194 -12.53 10.01 9.54
CA PHE A 194 -13.09 8.79 10.09
C PHE A 194 -14.21 8.29 9.19
N THR A 195 -14.12 7.05 8.79
CA THR A 195 -15.14 6.41 7.96
C THR A 195 -15.60 5.12 8.60
N ARG A 196 -16.89 5.00 8.81
CA ARG A 196 -17.56 3.74 9.11
C ARG A 196 -18.55 3.48 7.98
N VAL A 197 -18.07 2.82 6.92
CA VAL A 197 -18.82 2.59 5.67
C VAL A 197 -18.78 1.10 5.34
N GLY A 198 -19.95 0.46 5.41
CA GLY A 198 -20.13 -0.96 5.10
C GLY A 198 -19.75 -1.90 6.26
N ALA A 199 -20.42 -3.03 6.36
CA ALA A 199 -20.03 -4.12 7.25
C ALA A 199 -18.96 -4.94 6.52
N SER A 200 -17.73 -4.95 7.00
CA SER A 200 -16.83 -6.04 6.68
C SER A 200 -17.22 -7.22 7.56
N ASP A 201 -17.95 -8.18 6.99
CA ASP A 201 -18.23 -9.46 7.64
C ASP A 201 -16.89 -10.21 7.83
N ASN A 202 -16.16 -9.86 8.85
CA ASN A 202 -14.96 -10.58 9.24
C ASN A 202 -15.38 -11.77 10.12
N ILE A 203 -16.01 -12.77 9.47
CA ILE A 203 -16.53 -14.00 10.07
C ILE A 203 -15.40 -14.81 10.75
N SER A 204 -14.14 -14.50 10.45
CA SER A 204 -12.98 -15.27 10.93
C SER A 204 -12.65 -15.08 12.41
N VAL A 205 -13.17 -14.06 13.10
CA VAL A 205 -12.82 -13.75 14.50
C VAL A 205 -13.97 -14.05 15.46
N GLY A 206 -15.16 -14.44 14.99
CA GLY A 206 -16.30 -14.80 15.84
C GLY A 206 -16.90 -13.63 16.64
N GLU A 207 -16.52 -12.38 16.35
CA GLU A 207 -17.12 -11.20 16.96
C GLU A 207 -18.44 -10.86 16.28
N SER A 208 -19.43 -10.44 17.10
CA SER A 208 -20.69 -9.92 16.58
C SER A 208 -20.42 -8.66 15.74
N THR A 209 -20.98 -8.59 14.52
CA THR A 209 -20.90 -7.40 13.65
C THR A 209 -21.33 -6.12 14.37
N PHE A 210 -22.26 -6.23 15.32
CA PHE A 210 -22.70 -5.14 16.20
C PHE A 210 -21.60 -4.69 17.17
N MET A 211 -20.84 -5.61 17.77
CA MET A 211 -19.74 -5.25 18.68
C MET A 211 -18.61 -4.56 17.94
N VAL A 212 -18.27 -5.04 16.76
CA VAL A 212 -17.26 -4.38 15.88
C VAL A 212 -17.71 -2.96 15.56
N GLU A 213 -18.97 -2.77 15.16
CA GLU A 213 -19.55 -1.47 14.87
C GLU A 213 -19.49 -0.52 16.09
N MET A 214 -19.82 -1.00 17.28
CA MET A 214 -19.78 -0.19 18.49
C MET A 214 -18.35 0.16 18.92
N ASN A 215 -17.41 -0.75 18.77
CA ASN A 215 -15.99 -0.48 19.05
C ASN A 215 -15.42 0.57 18.08
N GLU A 216 -15.72 0.48 16.77
CA GLU A 216 -15.32 1.47 15.79
C GLU A 216 -15.95 2.84 16.08
N ALA A 217 -17.25 2.88 16.40
CA ALA A 217 -17.92 4.12 16.78
C ALA A 217 -17.32 4.74 18.05
N ALA A 218 -17.02 3.94 19.06
CA ALA A 218 -16.36 4.40 20.28
C ALA A 218 -14.96 4.95 20.01
N ASP A 219 -14.18 4.29 19.16
CA ASP A 219 -12.86 4.77 18.76
C ASP A 219 -12.95 6.12 18.05
N ILE A 220 -13.90 6.29 17.14
CA ILE A 220 -14.16 7.57 16.47
C ILE A 220 -14.50 8.66 17.50
N LEU A 221 -15.46 8.41 18.39
CA LEU A 221 -15.91 9.39 19.38
C LEU A 221 -14.80 9.81 20.36
N ASN A 222 -13.91 8.88 20.73
CA ASN A 222 -12.77 9.15 21.59
C ASN A 222 -11.65 9.96 20.91
N ASN A 223 -11.52 9.84 19.60
CA ASN A 223 -10.42 10.41 18.82
C ASN A 223 -10.82 11.62 17.96
N VAL A 224 -12.10 11.97 17.91
CA VAL A 224 -12.61 13.09 17.13
C VAL A 224 -12.05 14.43 17.61
N SER A 225 -11.72 15.31 16.69
CA SER A 225 -11.27 16.69 16.93
C SER A 225 -12.24 17.70 16.34
N SER A 226 -11.98 18.99 16.57
CA SER A 226 -12.76 20.08 15.96
C SER A 226 -12.60 20.22 14.45
N ARG A 227 -11.62 19.50 13.85
CA ARG A 227 -11.32 19.50 12.41
C ARG A 227 -11.50 18.15 11.75
N SER A 228 -11.98 17.15 12.49
CA SER A 228 -12.21 15.82 11.94
C SER A 228 -13.44 15.80 11.03
N LEU A 229 -13.32 15.08 9.92
CA LEU A 229 -14.45 14.67 9.07
C LEU A 229 -14.89 13.28 9.48
N VAL A 230 -16.14 13.13 9.89
CA VAL A 230 -16.70 11.84 10.32
C VAL A 230 -17.82 11.42 9.38
N LEU A 231 -17.75 10.19 8.87
CA LEU A 231 -18.67 9.62 7.91
C LEU A 231 -19.20 8.28 8.44
N PHE A 232 -20.48 8.26 8.80
CA PHE A 232 -21.17 7.05 9.24
C PHE A 232 -22.15 6.56 8.19
N ASP A 233 -22.12 5.28 7.88
CA ASP A 233 -23.04 4.61 6.98
C ASP A 233 -23.78 3.52 7.74
N GLU A 234 -25.10 3.58 7.77
CA GLU A 234 -26.02 2.58 8.35
C GLU A 234 -25.68 2.18 9.81
N LEU A 235 -25.51 3.15 10.73
CA LEU A 235 -25.29 2.86 12.15
C LEU A 235 -26.45 2.07 12.77
N GLY A 236 -26.12 1.09 13.64
CA GLY A 236 -27.10 0.29 14.39
C GLY A 236 -27.71 -0.84 13.57
N ARG A 237 -27.12 -1.27 12.45
CA ARG A 237 -27.66 -2.32 11.59
C ARG A 237 -27.64 -3.71 12.25
N GLY A 238 -26.69 -3.95 13.16
CA GLY A 238 -26.48 -5.26 13.82
C GLY A 238 -27.37 -5.54 15.03
N THR A 239 -28.35 -4.68 15.37
CA THR A 239 -29.24 -4.83 16.52
C THR A 239 -30.70 -4.62 16.17
N SER A 240 -31.58 -4.62 17.18
CA SER A 240 -33.01 -4.31 16.98
C SER A 240 -33.18 -2.90 16.41
N THR A 241 -34.24 -2.69 15.66
CA THR A 241 -34.51 -1.40 15.00
C THR A 241 -34.55 -0.22 15.99
N TYR A 242 -35.15 -0.42 17.15
CA TYR A 242 -35.30 0.62 18.16
C TYR A 242 -33.97 0.93 18.86
N ASP A 243 -33.19 -0.09 19.19
CA ASP A 243 -31.87 0.07 19.80
C ASP A 243 -30.92 0.74 18.82
N GLY A 244 -30.92 0.32 17.54
CA GLY A 244 -30.09 0.89 16.50
C GLY A 244 -30.37 2.39 16.28
N ILE A 245 -31.64 2.80 16.21
CA ILE A 245 -32.02 4.21 16.11
C ILE A 245 -31.60 4.99 17.35
N SER A 246 -31.78 4.43 18.55
CA SER A 246 -31.42 5.09 19.81
C SER A 246 -29.91 5.34 19.89
N ILE A 247 -29.10 4.37 19.48
CA ILE A 247 -27.64 4.49 19.46
C ILE A 247 -27.21 5.53 18.41
N ALA A 248 -27.75 5.45 17.20
CA ALA A 248 -27.43 6.41 16.14
C ALA A 248 -27.79 7.84 16.54
N TRP A 249 -28.95 8.02 17.20
CA TRP A 249 -29.38 9.31 17.72
C TRP A 249 -28.42 9.83 18.79
N ALA A 250 -28.06 9.01 19.77
CA ALA A 250 -27.15 9.39 20.85
C ALA A 250 -25.76 9.79 20.29
N ILE A 251 -25.25 9.10 19.28
CA ILE A 251 -24.00 9.43 18.62
C ILE A 251 -24.09 10.80 17.91
N VAL A 252 -25.17 11.04 17.16
CA VAL A 252 -25.40 12.32 16.47
C VAL A 252 -25.53 13.47 17.48
N GLU A 253 -26.30 13.30 18.55
CA GLU A 253 -26.42 14.29 19.63
C GLU A 253 -25.07 14.58 20.29
N TYR A 254 -24.31 13.54 20.64
CA TYR A 254 -22.98 13.70 21.21
C TYR A 254 -22.07 14.54 20.33
N ILE A 255 -22.02 14.23 19.02
CA ILE A 255 -21.20 14.98 18.07
C ILE A 255 -21.70 16.42 17.87
N HIS A 256 -23.02 16.63 17.94
CA HIS A 256 -23.62 17.97 17.82
C HIS A 256 -23.32 18.86 19.03
N GLU A 257 -23.45 18.33 20.24
CA GLU A 257 -23.23 19.04 21.50
C GLU A 257 -21.74 19.27 21.80
N HIS A 258 -20.88 18.38 21.33
CA HIS A 258 -19.46 18.51 21.47
C HIS A 258 -18.88 19.14 20.20
N PRO A 259 -18.67 20.48 20.15
CA PRO A 259 -18.32 21.22 18.91
C PRO A 259 -16.93 20.89 18.39
N LYS A 260 -16.49 19.66 18.57
CA LYS A 260 -15.17 19.15 18.20
C LYS A 260 -15.14 18.46 16.84
N ALA A 261 -16.28 18.27 16.14
CA ALA A 261 -16.26 17.52 14.89
C ALA A 261 -17.26 18.04 13.85
N LYS A 262 -16.93 17.83 12.55
CA LYS A 262 -17.90 17.83 11.45
C LYS A 262 -18.31 16.38 11.22
N ALA A 263 -19.58 16.06 11.37
CA ALA A 263 -20.06 14.70 11.14
C ALA A 263 -21.10 14.64 10.03
N ARG A 264 -21.07 13.53 9.29
CA ARG A 264 -22.11 13.12 8.34
C ARG A 264 -22.56 11.73 8.69
N SER A 265 -23.86 11.57 8.89
CA SER A 265 -24.48 10.31 9.25
C SER A 265 -25.59 9.97 8.27
N GLU A 266 -25.70 8.70 7.89
CA GLU A 266 -26.85 8.16 7.19
C GLU A 266 -27.79 7.47 8.18
N GLU A 267 -29.05 7.91 8.23
CA GLU A 267 -30.11 7.31 9.02
C GLU A 267 -31.08 6.55 8.09
N ARG A 268 -31.35 5.29 8.44
CA ARG A 268 -32.40 4.51 7.78
C ARG A 268 -33.75 4.95 8.35
N ARG A 269 -34.55 5.67 7.58
CA ARG A 269 -35.98 5.83 7.94
C ARG A 269 -36.61 4.44 7.96
N VAL A 270 -37.04 4.02 9.14
CA VAL A 270 -37.98 2.92 9.27
C VAL A 270 -39.27 3.38 8.62
N GLY A 271 -39.58 2.75 7.48
CA GLY A 271 -40.74 3.11 6.67
C GLY A 271 -42.03 3.05 7.48
N LYS A 272 -42.94 3.93 7.15
CA LYS A 272 -44.36 3.87 7.49
C LYS A 272 -45.01 2.64 6.86
N GLU A 273 -44.68 1.46 7.32
CA GLU A 273 -45.36 0.21 6.94
C GLU A 273 -45.72 -0.58 8.18
N CYS A 274 -46.49 0.05 9.04
CA CYS A 274 -47.34 -0.63 10.04
C CYS A 274 -48.56 0.24 10.24
N ARG A 275 -49.42 0.34 9.21
CA ARG A 275 -50.83 0.65 9.31
C ARG A 275 -51.56 -0.11 8.24
N SER A 276 -51.99 -1.32 8.55
CA SER A 276 -53.29 -1.89 8.17
C SER A 276 -53.49 -3.13 9.03
#